data_146b0212f1ce67a12ebaa4a87ba50a9a
#
_entry.id   146b0212f1ce67a12ebaa4a87ba50a9a
#
_cell.length_a   1.000
_cell.length_b   1.000
_cell.length_c   1.000
_cell.angle_alpha   90.00
_cell.angle_beta   90.00
_cell.angle_gamma   90.00
#
_symmetry.space_group_name_H-M   'P 1'
#
loop_
_entity.id
_entity.type
_entity.pdbx_description
1 polymer ?
#
loop_
_entity_poly.entity_id
_entity_poly.type
_entity_poly.pdbx_seq_one_letter_code
_entity_poly.pdbx_strand_id
1 'polypeptide(L)'
;MFSSDDILYEDNHLLVVNKRCGDLVQPDPSGQSALEDQIKAYIKRRDAKPGEVFLGVVHRIDRPVSGAVLFAKTSKALTRLNEMIREGRIRKIYWALTEQAPDPLSGELCHYILRDGRANRSRACDAPKADAKQARLRYATLGAGTHYTLVEVELLTGRHHQIRAQLSKIGCPIRGDLKYGARRSLPGGGISLHSRSVEFEHPVRHEPVAVTAPVPADDNLWAYFENR
;
A
#
# COMPACT_ATOMS: atom_id res chain seq x y z
N MET A 1 -17.54 -6.44 2.21
CA MET A 1 -17.79 -7.00 0.85
C MET A 1 -17.48 -5.92 -0.17
N PHE A 2 -16.81 -6.25 -1.26
CA PHE A 2 -16.44 -5.31 -2.34
C PHE A 2 -17.68 -4.78 -3.09
N SER A 3 -17.71 -3.48 -3.40
CA SER A 3 -18.78 -2.78 -4.11
C SER A 3 -18.21 -1.83 -5.18
N SER A 4 -19.11 -1.23 -5.98
CA SER A 4 -18.74 -0.17 -6.94
C SER A 4 -18.04 1.02 -6.29
N ASP A 5 -18.41 1.35 -5.07
CA ASP A 5 -17.89 2.52 -4.34
C ASP A 5 -16.40 2.36 -3.95
N ASP A 6 -15.91 1.11 -3.98
CA ASP A 6 -14.49 0.82 -3.76
C ASP A 6 -13.65 1.02 -5.04
N ILE A 7 -14.28 1.25 -6.21
CA ILE A 7 -13.59 1.43 -7.50
C ILE A 7 -13.15 2.89 -7.64
N LEU A 8 -11.83 3.11 -7.75
CA LEU A 8 -11.25 4.43 -7.96
C LEU A 8 -11.01 4.75 -9.45
N TYR A 9 -10.71 3.71 -10.22
CA TYR A 9 -10.49 3.81 -11.66
C TYR A 9 -10.76 2.45 -12.30
N GLU A 10 -11.42 2.44 -13.44
CA GLU A 10 -11.64 1.23 -14.23
C GLU A 10 -11.68 1.55 -15.72
N ASP A 11 -11.03 0.70 -16.51
CA ASP A 11 -11.19 0.63 -17.97
C ASP A 11 -11.15 -0.83 -18.45
N ASN A 12 -10.91 -1.05 -19.74
CA ASN A 12 -10.85 -2.39 -20.33
C ASN A 12 -9.61 -3.20 -19.87
N HIS A 13 -8.57 -2.55 -19.37
CA HIS A 13 -7.27 -3.14 -19.10
C HIS A 13 -6.88 -3.09 -17.63
N LEU A 14 -7.37 -2.09 -16.90
CA LEU A 14 -6.95 -1.75 -15.53
C LEU A 14 -8.13 -1.62 -14.59
N LEU A 15 -7.87 -1.88 -13.32
CA LEU A 15 -8.75 -1.58 -12.20
C LEU A 15 -7.91 -1.10 -11.02
N VAL A 16 -8.23 0.07 -10.47
CA VAL A 16 -7.67 0.54 -9.20
C VAL A 16 -8.80 0.61 -8.18
N VAL A 17 -8.58 0.04 -7.02
CA VAL A 17 -9.58 0.00 -5.95
C VAL A 17 -9.04 0.58 -4.66
N ASN A 18 -9.93 1.12 -3.83
CA ASN A 18 -9.64 1.55 -2.46
C ASN A 18 -9.80 0.35 -1.52
N LYS A 19 -8.69 -0.33 -1.22
CA LYS A 19 -8.70 -1.48 -0.28
C LYS A 19 -8.98 -0.99 1.14
N ARG A 20 -9.89 -1.63 1.83
CA ARG A 20 -10.16 -1.38 3.25
C ARG A 20 -9.09 -2.03 4.13
N CYS A 21 -8.88 -1.46 5.30
CA CYS A 21 -8.10 -2.12 6.34
C CYS A 21 -8.71 -3.50 6.68
N GLY A 22 -7.87 -4.51 6.87
CA GLY A 22 -8.30 -5.87 7.20
C GLY A 22 -8.46 -6.80 5.99
N ASP A 23 -8.68 -6.26 4.78
CA ASP A 23 -8.78 -7.09 3.58
C ASP A 23 -7.41 -7.63 3.14
N LEU A 24 -7.40 -8.88 2.69
CA LEU A 24 -6.25 -9.49 1.99
C LEU A 24 -6.35 -9.15 0.51
N VAL A 25 -5.24 -8.75 -0.12
CA VAL A 25 -5.22 -8.52 -1.57
C VAL A 25 -5.32 -9.83 -2.35
N GLN A 26 -4.58 -10.85 -1.91
CA GLN A 26 -4.54 -12.19 -2.52
C GLN A 26 -4.84 -13.26 -1.48
N PRO A 27 -5.35 -14.43 -1.90
CA PRO A 27 -5.56 -15.57 -1.01
C PRO A 27 -4.28 -15.93 -0.24
N ASP A 28 -4.45 -16.29 1.02
CA ASP A 28 -3.42 -16.81 1.89
C ASP A 28 -3.92 -18.08 2.61
N PRO A 29 -3.07 -18.81 3.36
CA PRO A 29 -3.48 -20.02 4.06
C PRO A 29 -4.57 -19.83 5.13
N SER A 30 -4.95 -18.61 5.47
CA SER A 30 -6.02 -18.36 6.48
C SER A 30 -7.41 -18.75 6.00
N GLY A 31 -7.60 -18.95 4.69
CA GLY A 31 -8.91 -19.24 4.08
C GLY A 31 -9.86 -18.04 4.02
N GLN A 32 -9.41 -16.85 4.39
CA GLN A 32 -10.19 -15.63 4.26
C GLN A 32 -10.34 -15.26 2.77
N SER A 33 -11.58 -14.86 2.37
CA SER A 33 -11.85 -14.37 1.01
C SER A 33 -10.98 -13.15 0.71
N ALA A 34 -10.15 -13.25 -0.34
CA ALA A 34 -9.28 -12.17 -0.76
C ALA A 34 -10.04 -11.13 -1.61
N LEU A 35 -9.51 -9.92 -1.65
CA LEU A 35 -10.04 -8.83 -2.47
C LEU A 35 -10.07 -9.21 -3.96
N GLU A 36 -9.03 -9.91 -4.44
CA GLU A 36 -8.97 -10.44 -5.81
C GLU A 36 -10.20 -11.30 -6.13
N ASP A 37 -10.58 -12.24 -5.25
CA ASP A 37 -11.73 -13.13 -5.45
C ASP A 37 -13.07 -12.37 -5.39
N GLN A 38 -13.17 -11.42 -4.45
CA GLN A 38 -14.35 -10.55 -4.32
C GLN A 38 -14.57 -9.70 -5.59
N ILE A 39 -13.49 -9.13 -6.14
CA ILE A 39 -13.54 -8.34 -7.38
C ILE A 39 -13.92 -9.22 -8.58
N LYS A 40 -13.33 -10.41 -8.72
CA LYS A 40 -13.68 -11.36 -9.79
C LYS A 40 -15.17 -11.73 -9.73
N ALA A 41 -15.68 -12.04 -8.54
CA ALA A 41 -17.10 -12.34 -8.35
C ALA A 41 -18.00 -11.12 -8.64
N TYR A 42 -17.58 -9.92 -8.27
CA TYR A 42 -18.27 -8.69 -8.61
C TYR A 42 -18.35 -8.44 -10.11
N ILE A 43 -17.21 -8.50 -10.83
CA ILE A 43 -17.16 -8.31 -12.28
C ILE A 43 -17.98 -9.37 -13.01
N LYS A 44 -17.91 -10.65 -12.58
CA LYS A 44 -18.67 -11.75 -13.16
C LYS A 44 -20.19 -11.48 -13.12
N ARG A 45 -20.68 -11.01 -11.98
CA ARG A 45 -22.12 -10.67 -11.80
C ARG A 45 -22.49 -9.43 -12.58
N ARG A 46 -21.74 -8.34 -12.44
CA ARG A 46 -22.02 -7.03 -13.06
C ARG A 46 -22.09 -7.14 -14.59
N ASP A 47 -21.14 -7.85 -15.18
CA ASP A 47 -20.98 -7.93 -16.63
C ASP A 47 -21.63 -9.20 -17.23
N ALA A 48 -22.38 -9.98 -16.44
CA ALA A 48 -23.03 -11.25 -16.81
C ALA A 48 -22.07 -12.21 -17.57
N LYS A 49 -20.80 -12.30 -17.14
CA LYS A 49 -19.81 -13.11 -17.84
C LYS A 49 -20.06 -14.61 -17.67
N PRO A 50 -20.15 -15.38 -18.78
CA PRO A 50 -20.42 -16.82 -18.69
C PRO A 50 -19.23 -17.64 -18.19
N GLY A 51 -18.01 -17.13 -18.36
CA GLY A 51 -16.76 -17.80 -18.00
C GLY A 51 -16.08 -17.19 -16.75
N GLU A 52 -14.83 -17.61 -16.53
CA GLU A 52 -14.01 -17.06 -15.45
C GLU A 52 -13.51 -15.65 -15.79
N VAL A 53 -13.41 -14.81 -14.75
CA VAL A 53 -12.89 -13.45 -14.88
C VAL A 53 -11.39 -13.47 -14.62
N PHE A 54 -10.60 -13.03 -15.60
CA PHE A 54 -9.20 -12.76 -15.38
C PHE A 54 -9.03 -11.45 -14.58
N LEU A 55 -8.26 -11.53 -13.50
CA LEU A 55 -7.82 -10.37 -12.73
C LEU A 55 -6.41 -10.66 -12.21
N GLY A 56 -5.41 -9.88 -12.65
CA GLY A 56 -4.02 -10.03 -12.24
C GLY A 56 -3.64 -9.01 -11.17
N VAL A 57 -3.05 -9.46 -10.08
CA VAL A 57 -2.55 -8.58 -9.03
C VAL A 57 -1.21 -7.99 -9.45
N VAL A 58 -1.14 -6.67 -9.60
CA VAL A 58 0.07 -5.93 -10.00
C VAL A 58 0.96 -5.67 -8.80
N HIS A 59 0.40 -5.21 -7.69
CA HIS A 59 1.09 -5.06 -6.42
C HIS A 59 0.18 -5.34 -5.23
N ARG A 60 0.78 -5.50 -4.06
CA ARG A 60 0.07 -5.76 -2.82
C ARG A 60 0.41 -4.71 -1.78
N ILE A 61 -0.54 -4.43 -0.91
CA ILE A 61 -0.34 -3.74 0.36
C ILE A 61 -0.69 -4.68 1.50
N ASP A 62 -0.11 -4.46 2.67
CA ASP A 62 -0.30 -5.33 3.84
C ASP A 62 -1.77 -5.34 4.29
N ARG A 63 -2.21 -6.43 4.95
CA ARG A 63 -3.58 -6.56 5.45
C ARG A 63 -4.06 -5.37 6.29
N PRO A 64 -3.28 -4.85 7.27
CA PRO A 64 -3.70 -3.72 8.10
C PRO A 64 -3.58 -2.35 7.40
N VAL A 65 -3.16 -2.28 6.15
CA VAL A 65 -2.98 -1.06 5.35
C VAL A 65 -4.18 -0.86 4.46
N SER A 66 -4.64 0.38 4.30
CA SER A 66 -5.73 0.78 3.40
C SER A 66 -5.20 1.49 2.15
N GLY A 67 -6.08 1.73 1.17
CA GLY A 67 -5.83 2.61 0.03
C GLY A 67 -5.67 1.91 -1.31
N ALA A 68 -5.09 2.63 -2.28
CA ALA A 68 -5.06 2.25 -3.68
C ALA A 68 -4.30 0.95 -3.95
N VAL A 69 -4.96 0.02 -4.64
CA VAL A 69 -4.37 -1.22 -5.17
C VAL A 69 -4.71 -1.36 -6.64
N LEU A 70 -3.67 -1.56 -7.46
CA LEU A 70 -3.77 -1.69 -8.92
C LEU A 70 -3.86 -3.16 -9.32
N PHE A 71 -4.84 -3.47 -10.16
CA PHE A 71 -5.05 -4.77 -10.81
C PHE A 71 -5.04 -4.61 -12.32
N ALA A 72 -4.67 -5.68 -13.02
CA ALA A 72 -4.77 -5.80 -14.47
C ALA A 72 -5.97 -6.67 -14.85
N LYS A 73 -6.82 -6.20 -15.77
CA LYS A 73 -7.97 -6.95 -16.29
C LYS A 73 -7.63 -7.82 -17.50
N THR A 74 -6.38 -7.74 -17.99
CA THR A 74 -5.85 -8.57 -19.08
C THR A 74 -4.43 -9.05 -18.79
N SER A 75 -4.05 -10.23 -19.31
CA SER A 75 -2.70 -10.79 -19.15
C SER A 75 -1.63 -9.89 -19.78
N LYS A 76 -1.92 -9.27 -20.92
CA LYS A 76 -1.02 -8.33 -21.60
C LYS A 76 -0.74 -7.08 -20.75
N ALA A 77 -1.78 -6.51 -20.11
CA ALA A 77 -1.61 -5.39 -19.20
C ALA A 77 -0.81 -5.80 -17.96
N LEU A 78 -1.08 -6.99 -17.39
CA LEU A 78 -0.33 -7.50 -16.25
C LEU A 78 1.17 -7.62 -16.53
N THR A 79 1.53 -8.19 -17.69
CA THR A 79 2.95 -8.34 -18.09
C THR A 79 3.64 -6.99 -18.15
N ARG A 80 3.02 -6.01 -18.82
CA ARG A 80 3.59 -4.65 -18.98
C ARG A 80 3.70 -3.90 -17.64
N LEU A 81 2.67 -3.99 -16.80
CA LEU A 81 2.69 -3.35 -15.47
C LEU A 81 3.73 -3.97 -14.55
N ASN A 82 3.93 -5.30 -14.60
CA ASN A 82 5.00 -5.97 -13.85
C ASN A 82 6.40 -5.52 -14.31
N GLU A 83 6.58 -5.26 -15.60
CA GLU A 83 7.81 -4.69 -16.14
C GLU A 83 8.01 -3.26 -15.64
N MET A 84 6.98 -2.42 -15.70
CA MET A 84 7.02 -1.05 -15.17
C MET A 84 7.33 -1.00 -13.66
N ILE A 85 6.84 -1.96 -12.87
CA ILE A 85 7.22 -2.09 -11.44
C ILE A 85 8.71 -2.40 -11.29
N ARG A 86 9.25 -3.35 -12.08
CA ARG A 86 10.67 -3.71 -12.01
C ARG A 86 11.59 -2.55 -12.39
N GLU A 87 11.15 -1.72 -13.32
CA GLU A 87 11.86 -0.52 -13.80
C GLU A 87 11.61 0.74 -12.94
N GLY A 88 10.76 0.65 -11.91
CA GLY A 88 10.43 1.79 -11.04
C GLY A 88 9.57 2.86 -11.72
N ARG A 89 8.85 2.52 -12.79
CA ARG A 89 7.99 3.44 -13.56
C ARG A 89 6.56 3.57 -13.00
N ILE A 90 6.25 2.90 -11.89
CA ILE A 90 5.01 3.10 -11.15
C ILE A 90 5.35 3.82 -9.85
N ARG A 91 4.98 5.08 -9.76
CA ARG A 91 5.13 5.89 -8.55
C ARG A 91 4.05 5.51 -7.56
N LYS A 92 4.42 5.27 -6.31
CA LYS A 92 3.51 4.89 -5.22
C LYS A 92 3.74 5.81 -4.04
N ILE A 93 2.72 6.56 -3.68
CA ILE A 93 2.73 7.47 -2.53
C ILE A 93 1.88 6.87 -1.42
N TYR A 94 2.44 6.89 -0.23
CA TYR A 94 1.77 6.50 0.99
C TYR A 94 1.72 7.66 1.96
N TRP A 95 0.66 7.72 2.73
CA TRP A 95 0.56 8.57 3.90
C TRP A 95 0.66 7.71 5.15
N ALA A 96 1.47 8.14 6.12
CA ALA A 96 1.66 7.48 7.40
C ALA A 96 1.46 8.47 8.55
N LEU A 97 0.64 8.13 9.53
CA LEU A 97 0.60 8.88 10.77
C LEU A 97 1.58 8.22 11.75
N THR A 98 2.64 8.94 12.09
CA THR A 98 3.70 8.46 12.99
C THR A 98 3.57 9.04 14.38
N GLU A 99 4.03 8.32 15.41
CA GLU A 99 4.01 8.77 16.82
C GLU A 99 5.08 9.82 17.11
N GLN A 100 6.13 9.90 16.31
CA GLN A 100 7.18 10.92 16.33
C GLN A 100 7.37 11.51 14.93
N ALA A 101 7.79 12.76 14.87
CA ALA A 101 8.24 13.37 13.63
C ALA A 101 9.62 12.82 13.26
N PRO A 102 9.87 12.49 11.98
CA PRO A 102 11.22 12.19 11.53
C PRO A 102 12.17 13.39 11.71
N ASP A 103 13.42 13.10 12.03
CA ASP A 103 14.50 14.09 12.03
C ASP A 103 15.65 13.57 11.14
N PRO A 104 15.96 14.25 10.01
CA PRO A 104 15.33 15.48 9.49
C PRO A 104 13.88 15.27 9.01
N LEU A 105 13.12 16.36 8.82
CA LEU A 105 11.69 16.32 8.42
C LEU A 105 11.45 15.75 7.02
N SER A 106 12.49 15.63 6.20
CA SER A 106 12.43 14.97 4.89
C SER A 106 13.78 14.33 4.55
N GLY A 107 13.74 13.31 3.71
CA GLY A 107 14.96 12.61 3.30
C GLY A 107 14.71 11.33 2.52
N GLU A 108 15.78 10.59 2.32
CA GLU A 108 15.74 9.25 1.72
C GLU A 108 16.27 8.22 2.74
N LEU A 109 15.53 7.12 2.93
CA LEU A 109 15.96 5.98 3.72
C LEU A 109 16.46 4.88 2.78
N CYS A 110 17.70 4.49 2.97
CA CYS A 110 18.32 3.35 2.28
C CYS A 110 18.76 2.33 3.32
N HIS A 111 18.07 1.21 3.39
CA HIS A 111 18.36 0.11 4.34
C HIS A 111 18.36 -1.23 3.61
N TYR A 112 18.68 -2.29 4.33
CA TYR A 112 18.53 -3.68 3.88
C TYR A 112 17.42 -4.34 4.69
N ILE A 113 16.39 -4.85 4.01
CA ILE A 113 15.25 -5.52 4.65
C ILE A 113 15.51 -7.03 4.71
N LEU A 114 15.61 -7.54 5.92
CA LEU A 114 15.65 -8.96 6.23
C LEU A 114 14.26 -9.42 6.66
N ARG A 115 13.68 -10.39 5.94
CA ARG A 115 12.37 -10.96 6.27
C ARG A 115 12.51 -12.13 7.23
N ASP A 116 11.78 -12.09 8.33
CA ASP A 116 11.51 -13.23 9.18
C ASP A 116 10.13 -13.82 8.82
N GLY A 117 10.13 -14.93 8.09
CA GLY A 117 8.90 -15.59 7.65
C GLY A 117 8.10 -16.21 8.80
N ARG A 118 8.78 -16.67 9.87
CA ARG A 118 8.12 -17.30 11.03
C ARG A 118 7.37 -16.27 11.87
N ALA A 119 8.00 -15.12 12.11
CA ALA A 119 7.38 -14.02 12.85
C ALA A 119 6.46 -13.14 11.97
N ASN A 120 6.39 -13.43 10.65
CA ASN A 120 5.74 -12.56 9.66
C ASN A 120 6.11 -11.08 9.87
N ARG A 121 7.42 -10.81 10.01
CA ARG A 121 8.00 -9.48 10.30
C ARG A 121 9.21 -9.24 9.41
N SER A 122 9.54 -7.96 9.19
CA SER A 122 10.77 -7.56 8.52
C SER A 122 11.60 -6.66 9.45
N ARG A 123 12.91 -6.69 9.29
CA ARG A 123 13.84 -5.84 10.03
C ARG A 123 14.67 -5.02 9.05
N ALA A 124 14.75 -3.71 9.27
CA ALA A 124 15.63 -2.82 8.53
C ALA A 124 17.04 -2.83 9.18
N CYS A 125 18.05 -3.03 8.36
CA CYS A 125 19.47 -3.09 8.75
C CYS A 125 20.24 -2.03 7.96
N ASP A 126 21.27 -1.43 8.57
CA ASP A 126 22.12 -0.42 7.92
C ASP A 126 23.12 -1.04 6.94
N ALA A 127 23.56 -2.25 7.23
CA ALA A 127 24.50 -2.99 6.40
C ALA A 127 23.84 -4.21 5.73
N PRO A 128 24.35 -4.65 4.57
CA PRO A 128 23.90 -5.86 3.92
C PRO A 128 24.09 -7.08 4.84
N LYS A 129 23.11 -7.98 4.83
CA LYS A 129 23.14 -9.29 5.49
C LYS A 129 22.70 -10.35 4.51
N ALA A 130 23.04 -11.61 4.78
CA ALA A 130 22.53 -12.74 4.01
C ALA A 130 20.99 -12.65 3.93
N ASP A 131 20.43 -12.85 2.75
CA ASP A 131 18.99 -12.78 2.43
C ASP A 131 18.33 -11.40 2.61
N ALA A 132 19.05 -10.37 3.06
CA ALA A 132 18.53 -9.02 3.13
C ALA A 132 18.56 -8.35 1.76
N LYS A 133 17.49 -7.64 1.41
CA LYS A 133 17.35 -6.95 0.13
C LYS A 133 17.36 -5.44 0.33
N GLN A 134 18.09 -4.73 -0.52
CA GLN A 134 18.09 -3.27 -0.50
C GLN A 134 16.68 -2.73 -0.64
N ALA A 135 16.36 -1.71 0.16
CA ALA A 135 15.09 -1.06 0.27
C ALA A 135 15.26 0.45 0.37
N ARG A 136 14.62 1.19 -0.53
CA ARG A 136 14.71 2.65 -0.62
C ARG A 136 13.33 3.27 -0.64
N LEU A 137 13.17 4.34 0.11
CA LEU A 137 12.00 5.23 0.08
C LEU A 137 12.45 6.67 0.31
N ARG A 138 11.67 7.62 -0.19
CA ARG A 138 11.76 9.04 0.20
C ARG A 138 10.61 9.36 1.12
N TYR A 139 10.82 10.31 2.01
CA TYR A 139 9.77 10.77 2.89
C TYR A 139 9.84 12.28 3.08
N ALA A 140 8.68 12.87 3.38
CA ALA A 140 8.54 14.26 3.78
C ALA A 140 7.43 14.40 4.82
N THR A 141 7.68 15.18 5.86
CA THR A 141 6.65 15.56 6.82
C THR A 141 5.74 16.61 6.19
N LEU A 142 4.45 16.27 6.07
CA LEU A 142 3.43 17.18 5.53
C LEU A 142 2.77 18.04 6.62
N GLY A 143 2.68 17.53 7.84
CA GLY A 143 2.08 18.24 8.95
C GLY A 143 2.32 17.56 10.28
N ALA A 144 2.34 18.36 11.35
CA ALA A 144 2.46 17.88 12.72
C ALA A 144 1.24 18.30 13.54
N GLY A 145 0.70 17.37 14.31
CA GLY A 145 -0.29 17.59 15.35
C GLY A 145 0.35 17.45 16.73
N THR A 146 -0.47 17.50 17.79
CA THR A 146 0.01 17.39 19.19
C THR A 146 0.65 16.02 19.48
N HIS A 147 0.15 14.95 18.90
CA HIS A 147 0.56 13.58 19.23
C HIS A 147 1.03 12.76 18.03
N TYR A 148 0.72 13.21 16.82
CA TYR A 148 1.01 12.47 15.58
C TYR A 148 1.47 13.41 14.49
N THR A 149 2.27 12.86 13.59
CA THR A 149 2.83 13.58 12.45
C THR A 149 2.40 12.87 11.16
N LEU A 150 1.90 13.62 10.17
CA LEU A 150 1.65 13.10 8.84
C LEU A 150 2.94 13.09 8.04
N VAL A 151 3.34 11.91 7.61
CA VAL A 151 4.52 11.69 6.76
C VAL A 151 4.05 11.13 5.43
N GLU A 152 4.41 11.81 4.35
CA GLU A 152 4.29 11.27 3.00
C GLU A 152 5.51 10.40 2.70
N VAL A 153 5.29 9.26 2.06
CA VAL A 153 6.33 8.30 1.70
C VAL A 153 6.20 7.94 0.22
N GLU A 154 7.23 8.24 -0.56
CA GLU A 154 7.40 7.73 -1.93
C GLU A 154 8.17 6.41 -1.88
N LEU A 155 7.52 5.32 -2.30
CA LEU A 155 8.08 3.97 -2.22
C LEU A 155 8.87 3.63 -3.48
N LEU A 156 10.20 3.69 -3.42
CA LEU A 156 11.10 3.41 -4.55
C LEU A 156 11.33 1.90 -4.76
N THR A 157 11.20 1.09 -3.71
CA THR A 157 11.25 -0.37 -3.75
C THR A 157 10.07 -0.95 -2.98
N GLY A 158 9.66 -2.19 -3.25
CA GLY A 158 8.51 -2.84 -2.60
C GLY A 158 8.90 -4.09 -1.81
N ARG A 159 9.60 -3.95 -0.67
CA ARG A 159 9.93 -5.08 0.20
C ARG A 159 8.82 -5.31 1.23
N HIS A 160 8.72 -6.56 1.71
CA HIS A 160 7.75 -6.93 2.73
C HIS A 160 7.86 -6.02 3.96
N HIS A 161 6.76 -5.40 4.37
CA HIS A 161 6.64 -4.45 5.48
C HIS A 161 7.65 -3.28 5.41
N GLN A 162 8.09 -2.86 4.23
CA GLN A 162 9.21 -1.94 4.05
C GLN A 162 9.03 -0.62 4.80
N ILE A 163 7.94 0.11 4.55
CA ILE A 163 7.66 1.42 5.18
C ILE A 163 7.63 1.27 6.71
N ARG A 164 6.91 0.26 7.20
CA ARG A 164 6.75 -0.04 8.61
C ARG A 164 8.10 -0.28 9.30
N ALA A 165 8.96 -1.12 8.70
CA ALA A 165 10.27 -1.45 9.24
C ALA A 165 11.25 -0.27 9.18
N GLN A 166 11.22 0.53 8.10
CA GLN A 166 12.14 1.65 7.95
C GLN A 166 11.76 2.84 8.84
N LEU A 167 10.48 3.20 8.92
CA LEU A 167 10.04 4.26 9.85
C LEU A 167 10.24 3.87 11.31
N SER A 168 9.95 2.63 11.68
CA SER A 168 10.24 2.12 13.05
C SER A 168 11.73 2.20 13.37
N LYS A 169 12.61 1.89 12.42
CA LYS A 169 14.06 1.93 12.63
C LYS A 169 14.59 3.33 12.94
N ILE A 170 14.02 4.37 12.34
CA ILE A 170 14.37 5.76 12.64
C ILE A 170 13.62 6.36 13.84
N GLY A 171 12.96 5.51 14.65
CA GLY A 171 12.25 5.95 15.86
C GLY A 171 10.86 6.55 15.61
N CYS A 172 10.30 6.41 14.41
CA CYS A 172 9.01 6.96 14.00
C CYS A 172 7.98 5.85 13.72
N PRO A 173 7.57 5.02 14.72
CA PRO A 173 6.61 3.96 14.51
C PRO A 173 5.27 4.52 14.01
N ILE A 174 4.64 3.78 13.10
CA ILE A 174 3.33 4.13 12.57
C ILE A 174 2.28 3.88 13.65
N ARG A 175 1.37 4.83 13.87
CA ARG A 175 0.26 4.74 14.80
C ARG A 175 -0.52 3.43 14.59
N GLY A 176 -0.72 2.67 15.65
CA GLY A 176 -1.43 1.38 15.63
C GLY A 176 -0.54 0.18 15.32
N ASP A 177 0.68 0.36 14.85
CA ASP A 177 1.56 -0.72 14.44
C ASP A 177 2.36 -1.31 15.62
N LEU A 178 1.68 -2.06 16.50
CA LEU A 178 2.30 -2.72 17.65
C LEU A 178 3.48 -3.62 17.23
N LYS A 179 3.40 -4.25 16.07
CA LYS A 179 4.46 -5.13 15.55
C LYS A 179 5.76 -4.36 15.32
N TYR A 180 5.67 -3.06 15.07
CA TYR A 180 6.79 -2.18 14.78
C TYR A 180 6.99 -1.06 15.81
N GLY A 181 6.45 -1.22 17.01
CA GLY A 181 6.80 -0.39 18.17
C GLY A 181 5.82 0.74 18.50
N ALA A 182 4.64 0.78 17.88
CA ALA A 182 3.60 1.69 18.30
C ALA A 182 3.14 1.38 19.75
N ARG A 183 2.78 2.41 20.49
CA ARG A 183 2.41 2.29 21.91
C ARG A 183 1.02 1.70 22.12
N ARG A 184 0.11 1.88 21.16
CA ARG A 184 -1.30 1.46 21.26
C ARG A 184 -1.78 0.89 19.93
N SER A 185 -2.69 -0.09 19.99
CA SER A 185 -3.45 -0.57 18.83
C SER A 185 -4.51 0.43 18.41
N LEU A 186 -4.99 0.31 17.17
CA LEU A 186 -6.19 1.00 16.72
C LEU A 186 -7.44 0.14 16.95
N PRO A 187 -8.61 0.76 17.19
CA PRO A 187 -9.88 0.05 17.08
C PRO A 187 -9.97 -0.64 15.70
N GLY A 188 -10.41 -1.90 15.66
CA GLY A 188 -10.48 -2.66 14.41
C GLY A 188 -9.17 -3.28 13.91
N GLY A 189 -8.02 -3.08 14.59
CA GLY A 189 -6.77 -3.81 14.33
C GLY A 189 -5.97 -3.35 13.13
N GLY A 190 -6.24 -2.17 12.57
CA GLY A 190 -5.48 -1.54 11.49
C GLY A 190 -4.23 -0.79 11.95
N ILE A 191 -3.55 -0.17 11.00
CA ILE A 191 -2.46 0.79 11.25
C ILE A 191 -2.69 2.04 10.41
N SER A 192 -2.21 3.19 10.87
CA SER A 192 -2.36 4.45 10.13
C SER A 192 -1.32 4.56 9.01
N LEU A 193 -1.37 3.61 8.07
CA LEU A 193 -0.63 3.60 6.81
C LEU A 193 -1.63 3.44 5.67
N HIS A 194 -1.59 4.35 4.70
CA HIS A 194 -2.54 4.44 3.62
C HIS A 194 -1.82 4.59 2.27
N SER A 195 -2.10 3.72 1.31
CA SER A 195 -1.64 3.84 -0.08
C SER A 195 -2.42 4.97 -0.75
N ARG A 196 -1.86 6.21 -0.68
CA ARG A 196 -2.57 7.43 -1.06
C ARG A 196 -2.75 7.57 -2.56
N SER A 197 -1.70 7.33 -3.35
CA SER A 197 -1.81 7.39 -4.81
C SER A 197 -0.91 6.40 -5.52
N VAL A 198 -1.33 6.07 -6.75
CA VAL A 198 -0.53 5.36 -7.75
C VAL A 198 -0.53 6.17 -9.04
N GLU A 199 0.66 6.38 -9.62
CA GLU A 199 0.86 7.18 -10.82
C GLU A 199 1.75 6.40 -11.80
N PHE A 200 1.32 6.29 -13.05
CA PHE A 200 2.03 5.52 -14.08
C PHE A 200 1.56 5.90 -15.50
N GLU A 201 2.30 5.50 -16.51
CA GLU A 201 1.84 5.54 -17.91
C GLU A 201 0.91 4.34 -18.18
N HIS A 202 -0.25 4.60 -18.80
CA HIS A 202 -1.19 3.53 -19.13
C HIS A 202 -0.53 2.51 -20.11
N PRO A 203 -0.49 1.19 -19.76
CA PRO A 203 0.32 0.21 -20.49
C PRO A 203 -0.13 -0.06 -21.93
N VAL A 204 -1.29 0.46 -22.34
CA VAL A 204 -1.84 0.26 -23.70
C VAL A 204 -2.05 1.59 -24.42
N ARG A 205 -2.59 2.62 -23.73
CA ARG A 205 -2.89 3.93 -24.32
C ARG A 205 -1.72 4.90 -24.29
N HIS A 206 -0.68 4.61 -23.48
CA HIS A 206 0.51 5.44 -23.32
C HIS A 206 0.22 6.88 -22.85
N GLU A 207 -0.83 7.05 -22.06
CA GLU A 207 -1.21 8.31 -21.44
C GLU A 207 -0.96 8.24 -19.92
N PRO A 208 -0.72 9.39 -19.24
CA PRO A 208 -0.52 9.40 -17.79
C PRO A 208 -1.82 9.02 -17.09
N VAL A 209 -1.70 8.17 -16.06
CA VAL A 209 -2.78 7.80 -15.14
C VAL A 209 -2.32 8.14 -13.73
N ALA A 210 -3.10 8.94 -13.02
CA ALA A 210 -2.90 9.26 -11.61
C ALA A 210 -4.21 8.99 -10.85
N VAL A 211 -4.15 8.10 -9.87
CA VAL A 211 -5.31 7.71 -9.06
C VAL A 211 -5.01 7.95 -7.60
N THR A 212 -5.86 8.72 -6.93
CA THR A 212 -5.75 9.02 -5.50
C THR A 212 -6.88 8.33 -4.74
N ALA A 213 -6.53 7.59 -3.71
CA ALA A 213 -7.50 6.97 -2.81
C ALA A 213 -7.90 7.96 -1.70
N PRO A 214 -9.20 8.14 -1.40
CA PRO A 214 -9.62 8.91 -0.24
C PRO A 214 -9.11 8.24 1.04
N VAL A 215 -8.75 9.04 2.03
CA VAL A 215 -8.34 8.53 3.34
C VAL A 215 -9.50 7.85 4.06
N PRO A 216 -9.25 6.94 5.03
CA PRO A 216 -10.29 6.32 5.84
C PRO A 216 -11.17 7.36 6.55
N ALA A 217 -12.49 7.32 6.30
CA ALA A 217 -13.44 8.28 6.84
C ALA A 217 -13.83 8.00 8.31
N ASP A 218 -13.54 6.82 8.82
CA ASP A 218 -13.84 6.35 10.18
C ASP A 218 -12.82 6.80 11.23
N ASP A 219 -11.78 7.52 10.82
CA ASP A 219 -10.74 8.06 11.69
C ASP A 219 -10.55 9.56 11.46
N ASN A 220 -11.10 10.38 12.34
CA ASN A 220 -11.07 11.86 12.27
C ASN A 220 -9.65 12.44 12.17
N LEU A 221 -8.63 11.68 12.56
CA LEU A 221 -7.24 12.15 12.47
C LEU A 221 -6.78 12.26 11.01
N TRP A 222 -7.25 11.39 10.13
CA TRP A 222 -7.00 11.49 8.70
C TRP A 222 -7.63 12.75 8.11
N ALA A 223 -8.92 13.01 8.44
CA ALA A 223 -9.62 14.22 7.99
C ALA A 223 -8.94 15.51 8.48
N TYR A 224 -8.42 15.52 9.72
CA TYR A 224 -7.66 16.64 10.27
C TYR A 224 -6.42 16.99 9.45
N PHE A 225 -5.67 15.99 8.99
CA PHE A 225 -4.46 16.22 8.20
C PHE A 225 -4.73 16.45 6.71
N GLU A 226 -5.79 15.88 6.15
CA GLU A 226 -6.15 16.07 4.73
C GLU A 226 -6.62 17.49 4.42
N ASN A 227 -7.24 18.17 5.41
CA ASN A 227 -7.78 19.53 5.26
C ASN A 227 -6.80 20.64 5.65
N ARG A 228 -5.55 20.34 5.86
CA ARG A 228 -4.48 21.29 6.19
C ARG A 228 -3.48 21.47 5.07
#